data_ca4dfc1926404591e4b88a494c303cc2
#
_entry.id   ca4dfc1926404591e4b88a494c303cc2
#
_cell.length_a   1.000
_cell.length_b   1.000
_cell.length_c   1.000
_cell.angle_alpha   90.00
_cell.angle_beta   90.00
_cell.angle_gamma   90.00
#
_symmetry.space_group_name_H-M   'P 1'
#
loop_
_entity.id
_entity.type
_entity.pdbx_description
1 polymer ?
#
loop_
_entity_poly.entity_id
_entity_poly.type
_entity_poly.pdbx_seq_one_letter_code
_entity_poly.pdbx_strand_id
1 'polypeptide(L)'
;MTINQAPLQPTPVGAIRFNTDSSKLEYYDGNQWVNITSTSPEAQTGGTRGMFNGGMAPLYHCCYINVDTTGNAIDFGDLSVGRYRFTATGDRTRAIQAGGEGGNNIIDYFTFATTGNAIDFGDCYDHYDGWSTNNSTRYVLGAGAVAPNYGVGLNTIEYVTIQSTGNSADFGDCYITMSGCTGASSPTRGFMSSTYDPSPGANQKIIQYITTATLGNSSYFGDLTNTTM
;
A
#
# COMPACT_ATOMS: atom_id res chain seq x y z
N MET A 1 40.52 34.88 -37.50
CA MET A 1 39.11 34.80 -37.73
C MET A 1 38.40 35.13 -36.41
N THR A 2 37.98 36.36 -36.21
CA THR A 2 37.37 36.83 -34.97
C THR A 2 35.91 36.38 -35.01
N ILE A 3 35.51 35.42 -34.17
CA ILE A 3 34.12 35.04 -33.99
C ILE A 3 33.43 36.24 -33.30
N ASN A 4 32.63 36.97 -34.02
CA ASN A 4 31.77 38.04 -33.47
C ASN A 4 30.71 37.33 -32.62
N GLN A 5 30.94 37.16 -31.32
CA GLN A 5 29.87 36.75 -30.42
C GLN A 5 28.85 37.88 -30.36
N ALA A 6 27.62 37.56 -30.75
CA ALA A 6 26.50 38.47 -30.51
C ALA A 6 26.44 38.81 -29.01
N PRO A 7 26.16 40.03 -28.63
CA PRO A 7 26.05 40.41 -27.23
C PRO A 7 25.03 39.54 -26.56
N LEU A 8 25.44 38.93 -25.44
CA LEU A 8 24.52 38.10 -24.59
C LEU A 8 23.32 38.97 -24.24
N GLN A 9 22.16 38.58 -24.75
CA GLN A 9 20.92 39.23 -24.35
C GLN A 9 20.71 38.98 -22.85
N PRO A 10 20.31 40.00 -22.08
CA PRO A 10 20.00 39.78 -20.67
C PRO A 10 18.87 38.77 -20.55
N THR A 11 19.00 37.86 -19.57
CA THR A 11 17.97 36.86 -19.29
C THR A 11 16.63 37.54 -19.04
N PRO A 12 15.57 37.25 -19.81
CA PRO A 12 14.28 37.85 -19.59
C PRO A 12 13.67 37.40 -18.26
N VAL A 13 12.98 38.29 -17.58
CA VAL A 13 12.18 37.99 -16.40
C VAL A 13 11.16 36.88 -16.75
N GLY A 14 11.04 35.86 -15.92
CA GLY A 14 10.18 34.71 -16.17
C GLY A 14 10.83 33.61 -17.01
N ALA A 15 12.09 33.78 -17.45
CA ALA A 15 12.81 32.65 -18.08
C ALA A 15 12.89 31.45 -17.14
N ILE A 16 12.73 30.26 -17.71
CA ILE A 16 12.81 28.97 -16.95
C ILE A 16 14.02 28.19 -17.46
N ARG A 17 14.73 27.56 -16.53
CA ARG A 17 15.82 26.63 -16.85
C ARG A 17 15.81 25.44 -15.92
N PHE A 18 16.41 24.34 -16.36
CA PHE A 18 16.81 23.24 -15.46
C PHE A 18 18.28 23.45 -15.08
N ASN A 19 18.55 23.58 -13.79
CA ASN A 19 19.90 23.67 -13.25
C ASN A 19 20.43 22.24 -13.02
N THR A 20 21.39 21.84 -13.84
CA THR A 20 22.00 20.50 -13.80
C THR A 20 22.83 20.24 -12.55
N ASP A 21 23.41 21.28 -11.96
CA ASP A 21 24.28 21.17 -10.78
C ASP A 21 23.44 20.92 -9.52
N SER A 22 22.31 21.61 -9.40
CA SER A 22 21.36 21.45 -8.28
C SER A 22 20.24 20.45 -8.56
N SER A 23 20.09 19.98 -9.81
CA SER A 23 18.99 19.15 -10.29
C SER A 23 17.61 19.76 -10.01
N LYS A 24 17.48 21.07 -10.18
CA LYS A 24 16.26 21.82 -9.91
C LYS A 24 15.78 22.60 -11.13
N LEU A 25 14.47 22.74 -11.21
CA LEU A 25 13.84 23.68 -12.11
C LEU A 25 13.87 25.09 -11.47
N GLU A 26 14.29 26.09 -12.21
CA GLU A 26 14.44 27.47 -11.73
C GLU A 26 13.74 28.44 -12.68
N TYR A 27 13.27 29.55 -12.15
CA TYR A 27 12.82 30.71 -12.94
C TYR A 27 13.63 31.95 -12.57
N TYR A 28 13.79 32.88 -13.52
CA TYR A 28 14.50 34.14 -13.31
C TYR A 28 13.51 35.22 -12.89
N ASP A 29 13.66 35.76 -11.69
CA ASP A 29 12.74 36.80 -11.14
C ASP A 29 13.10 38.21 -11.57
N GLY A 30 14.13 38.39 -12.38
CA GLY A 30 14.69 39.68 -12.82
C GLY A 30 15.96 40.08 -12.10
N ASN A 31 16.27 39.43 -10.98
CA ASN A 31 17.47 39.65 -10.16
C ASN A 31 18.30 38.37 -10.00
N GLN A 32 17.67 37.25 -9.79
CA GLN A 32 18.30 35.96 -9.54
C GLN A 32 17.49 34.79 -10.08
N TRP A 33 18.09 33.62 -10.15
CA TRP A 33 17.42 32.37 -10.40
C TRP A 33 16.85 31.80 -9.10
N VAL A 34 15.54 31.58 -9.07
CA VAL A 34 14.78 31.08 -7.92
C VAL A 34 14.31 29.68 -8.21
N ASN A 35 14.49 28.77 -7.24
CA ASN A 35 14.03 27.39 -7.37
C ASN A 35 12.49 27.32 -7.44
N ILE A 36 11.98 26.58 -8.41
CA ILE A 36 10.59 26.17 -8.41
C ILE A 36 10.50 24.91 -7.58
N THR A 37 9.87 25.01 -6.42
CA THR A 37 9.50 23.84 -5.60
C THR A 37 8.08 23.45 -5.96
N SER A 38 7.89 22.23 -6.46
CA SER A 38 6.58 21.61 -6.59
C SER A 38 6.45 20.50 -5.56
N THR A 39 5.37 20.49 -4.82
CA THR A 39 4.96 19.30 -4.07
C THR A 39 4.01 18.50 -4.95
N SER A 40 4.44 17.32 -5.40
CA SER A 40 3.50 16.39 -6.03
C SER A 40 2.46 15.99 -4.99
N PRO A 41 1.18 16.03 -5.31
CA PRO A 41 0.16 15.44 -4.45
C PRO A 41 0.45 13.98 -4.10
N GLU A 42 1.13 13.26 -4.98
CA GLU A 42 1.52 11.85 -4.77
C GLU A 42 2.70 11.68 -3.81
N ALA A 43 3.55 12.69 -3.65
CA ALA A 43 4.63 12.69 -2.65
C ALA A 43 4.12 13.01 -1.23
N GLN A 44 2.88 13.44 -1.10
CA GLN A 44 2.24 13.60 0.20
C GLN A 44 1.73 12.25 0.67
N THR A 45 2.39 11.69 1.66
CA THR A 45 1.91 10.52 2.40
C THR A 45 0.52 10.79 2.96
N GLY A 46 -0.38 9.91 2.76
CA GLY A 46 -1.75 9.68 3.11
C GLY A 46 -2.48 10.45 4.19
N GLY A 47 -2.22 11.71 4.43
CA GLY A 47 -2.90 12.48 5.46
C GLY A 47 -2.36 12.21 6.87
N THR A 48 -3.04 12.75 7.87
CA THR A 48 -2.61 12.70 9.27
C THR A 48 -3.28 11.61 10.10
N ARG A 49 -4.15 10.80 9.48
CA ARG A 49 -4.91 9.75 10.18
C ARG A 49 -4.29 8.38 10.00
N GLY A 50 -3.94 7.73 11.12
CA GLY A 50 -3.59 6.31 11.17
C GLY A 50 -4.76 5.53 11.76
N MET A 51 -5.24 4.50 11.05
CA MET A 51 -6.40 3.70 11.48
C MET A 51 -5.98 2.39 12.13
N PHE A 52 -6.76 1.96 13.11
CA PHE A 52 -6.68 0.68 13.80
C PHE A 52 -8.06 0.04 13.77
N ASN A 53 -8.17 -1.13 13.19
CA ASN A 53 -9.45 -1.73 12.88
C ASN A 53 -9.52 -3.18 13.38
N GLY A 54 -10.72 -3.61 13.81
CA GLY A 54 -11.02 -4.97 14.18
C GLY A 54 -10.31 -5.43 15.46
N GLY A 55 -10.15 -6.72 15.60
CA GLY A 55 -9.51 -7.36 16.75
C GLY A 55 -10.06 -8.76 17.03
N MET A 56 -9.44 -9.48 17.95
CA MET A 56 -9.82 -10.84 18.32
C MET A 56 -11.17 -10.85 19.07
N ALA A 57 -12.07 -11.79 18.74
CA ALA A 57 -13.49 -11.80 19.02
C ALA A 57 -14.21 -10.74 18.16
N PRO A 58 -15.24 -11.08 17.41
CA PRO A 58 -15.73 -10.27 16.28
C PRO A 58 -15.96 -8.82 16.70
N LEU A 59 -14.89 -8.02 16.60
CA LEU A 59 -14.93 -6.61 16.90
C LEU A 59 -15.16 -5.85 15.59
N TYR A 60 -16.12 -4.95 15.66
CA TYR A 60 -16.49 -4.05 14.56
C TYR A 60 -15.70 -2.76 14.62
N HIS A 61 -15.25 -2.36 15.82
CA HIS A 61 -14.74 -1.02 16.09
C HIS A 61 -13.50 -0.66 15.31
N CYS A 62 -13.53 0.54 14.75
CA CYS A 62 -12.40 1.17 14.08
C CYS A 62 -12.09 2.49 14.77
N CYS A 63 -10.82 2.68 15.08
CA CYS A 63 -10.33 3.89 15.70
C CYS A 63 -9.26 4.53 14.83
N TYR A 64 -9.02 5.82 15.02
CA TYR A 64 -7.92 6.50 14.38
C TYR A 64 -7.13 7.37 15.37
N ILE A 65 -5.88 7.61 15.04
CA ILE A 65 -5.04 8.62 15.68
C ILE A 65 -4.66 9.68 14.66
N ASN A 66 -4.28 10.87 15.14
CA ASN A 66 -3.55 11.82 14.33
C ASN A 66 -2.06 11.54 14.49
N VAL A 67 -1.37 11.17 13.40
CA VAL A 67 0.06 10.79 13.45
C VAL A 67 0.99 11.97 13.74
N ASP A 68 0.53 13.21 13.51
CA ASP A 68 1.32 14.42 13.74
C ASP A 68 1.24 14.92 15.19
N THR A 69 0.33 14.39 16.00
CA THR A 69 0.12 14.81 17.38
C THR A 69 -0.01 13.62 18.32
N THR A 70 0.49 13.76 19.53
CA THR A 70 0.25 12.76 20.59
C THR A 70 -1.18 12.87 21.10
N GLY A 71 -1.81 11.73 21.40
CA GLY A 71 -3.17 11.68 21.93
C GLY A 71 -3.75 10.28 21.91
N ASN A 72 -4.91 10.12 22.53
CA ASN A 72 -5.63 8.85 22.48
C ASN A 72 -6.29 8.64 21.11
N ALA A 73 -6.55 7.39 20.77
CA ALA A 73 -7.36 7.06 19.61
C ALA A 73 -8.78 7.59 19.77
N ILE A 74 -9.37 7.95 18.64
CA ILE A 74 -10.74 8.47 18.53
C ILE A 74 -11.53 7.47 17.70
N ASP A 75 -12.80 7.30 18.04
CA ASP A 75 -13.72 6.46 17.29
C ASP A 75 -13.83 6.96 15.84
N PHE A 76 -13.71 6.04 14.89
CA PHE A 76 -13.88 6.33 13.46
C PHE A 76 -15.25 5.86 12.95
N GLY A 77 -15.72 4.72 13.44
CA GLY A 77 -16.91 4.00 13.01
C GLY A 77 -16.68 2.49 13.08
N ASP A 78 -17.51 1.72 12.42
CA ASP A 78 -17.51 0.26 12.49
C ASP A 78 -17.28 -0.40 11.12
N LEU A 79 -16.67 -1.58 11.12
CA LEU A 79 -16.64 -2.48 9.96
C LEU A 79 -18.07 -2.94 9.62
N SER A 80 -18.32 -3.33 8.38
CA SER A 80 -19.62 -3.91 7.97
C SER A 80 -19.88 -5.24 8.66
N VAL A 81 -18.82 -6.02 8.90
CA VAL A 81 -18.85 -7.30 9.62
C VAL A 81 -17.67 -7.37 10.58
N GLY A 82 -17.94 -7.78 11.83
CA GLY A 82 -16.89 -7.99 12.84
C GLY A 82 -15.97 -9.14 12.43
N ARG A 83 -14.68 -8.87 12.33
CA ARG A 83 -13.70 -9.83 11.83
C ARG A 83 -12.29 -9.54 12.35
N TYR A 84 -11.41 -10.51 12.25
CA TYR A 84 -10.01 -10.42 12.63
C TYR A 84 -9.13 -11.16 11.62
N ARG A 85 -7.80 -10.97 11.69
CA ARG A 85 -6.84 -11.60 10.76
C ARG A 85 -7.05 -11.21 9.29
N PHE A 86 -7.65 -10.06 9.05
CA PHE A 86 -7.83 -9.52 7.71
C PHE A 86 -6.59 -8.74 7.25
N THR A 87 -6.50 -8.51 5.95
CA THR A 87 -5.48 -7.63 5.37
C THR A 87 -6.02 -6.21 5.27
N ALA A 88 -5.16 -5.21 5.48
CA ALA A 88 -5.53 -3.81 5.39
C ALA A 88 -4.42 -2.97 4.78
N THR A 89 -4.80 -2.01 4.00
CA THR A 89 -3.93 -0.96 3.47
C THR A 89 -4.78 0.23 3.01
N GLY A 90 -4.13 1.25 2.46
CA GLY A 90 -4.86 2.41 1.95
C GLY A 90 -3.99 3.32 1.11
N ASP A 91 -4.65 4.24 0.43
CA ASP A 91 -4.01 5.39 -0.17
C ASP A 91 -4.24 6.65 0.69
N ARG A 92 -4.17 7.81 0.09
CA ARG A 92 -4.38 9.10 0.78
C ARG A 92 -5.83 9.38 1.14
N THR A 93 -6.77 8.69 0.51
CA THR A 93 -8.20 8.98 0.59
C THR A 93 -9.01 7.86 1.20
N ARG A 94 -8.58 6.61 0.98
CA ARG A 94 -9.31 5.41 1.41
C ARG A 94 -8.41 4.46 2.18
N ALA A 95 -8.95 3.89 3.26
CA ALA A 95 -8.46 2.69 3.90
C ALA A 95 -9.32 1.52 3.42
N ILE A 96 -8.71 0.42 2.99
CA ILE A 96 -9.38 -0.79 2.50
C ILE A 96 -8.98 -1.95 3.39
N GLN A 97 -9.95 -2.79 3.74
CA GLN A 97 -9.76 -4.04 4.48
C GLN A 97 -10.38 -5.19 3.69
N ALA A 98 -9.70 -6.31 3.63
CA ALA A 98 -10.17 -7.46 2.86
C ALA A 98 -9.97 -8.78 3.60
N GLY A 99 -10.93 -9.69 3.44
CA GLY A 99 -10.89 -11.02 4.02
C GLY A 99 -11.05 -11.04 5.52
N GLY A 100 -10.42 -12.01 6.16
CA GLY A 100 -10.40 -12.20 7.61
C GLY A 100 -11.44 -13.18 8.12
N GLU A 101 -11.17 -13.75 9.28
CA GLU A 101 -12.07 -14.72 9.92
C GLU A 101 -13.33 -14.00 10.43
N GLY A 102 -14.50 -14.49 9.99
CA GLY A 102 -15.81 -13.89 10.24
C GLY A 102 -16.38 -13.10 9.06
N GLY A 103 -15.56 -12.68 8.10
CA GLY A 103 -16.00 -11.96 6.91
C GLY A 103 -15.15 -12.31 5.69
N ASN A 104 -14.92 -13.58 5.48
CA ASN A 104 -13.90 -14.22 4.68
C ASN A 104 -13.62 -13.63 3.30
N ASN A 105 -14.64 -13.19 2.57
CA ASN A 105 -14.51 -12.63 1.22
C ASN A 105 -14.82 -11.13 1.13
N ILE A 106 -15.25 -10.50 2.21
CA ILE A 106 -15.71 -9.11 2.20
C ILE A 106 -14.54 -8.15 2.04
N ILE A 107 -14.69 -7.19 1.15
CA ILE A 107 -13.84 -6.01 1.06
C ILE A 107 -14.63 -4.79 1.51
N ASP A 108 -14.16 -4.12 2.54
CA ASP A 108 -14.71 -2.86 3.03
C ASP A 108 -13.74 -1.71 2.82
N TYR A 109 -14.27 -0.48 2.75
CA TYR A 109 -13.44 0.71 2.77
C TYR A 109 -13.99 1.82 3.65
N PHE A 110 -13.08 2.68 4.11
CA PHE A 110 -13.36 3.94 4.76
C PHE A 110 -12.80 5.09 3.94
N THR A 111 -13.45 6.24 4.03
CA THR A 111 -12.90 7.49 3.50
C THR A 111 -12.23 8.27 4.62
N PHE A 112 -10.93 8.54 4.51
CA PHE A 112 -10.17 9.19 5.58
C PHE A 112 -10.66 10.59 5.95
N ALA A 113 -11.25 11.32 5.02
CA ALA A 113 -11.70 12.70 5.26
C ALA A 113 -12.91 12.78 6.20
N THR A 114 -13.74 11.73 6.23
CA THR A 114 -14.98 11.70 7.01
C THR A 114 -14.99 10.49 7.94
N THR A 115 -15.39 10.69 9.18
CA THR A 115 -15.67 9.56 10.09
C THR A 115 -17.00 8.91 9.70
N GLY A 116 -17.14 7.64 10.00
CA GLY A 116 -18.35 6.86 9.72
C GLY A 116 -18.02 5.38 9.50
N ASN A 117 -19.04 4.57 9.35
CA ASN A 117 -18.92 3.14 9.17
C ASN A 117 -18.30 2.79 7.80
N ALA A 118 -17.70 1.63 7.74
CA ALA A 118 -17.20 1.05 6.50
C ALA A 118 -18.33 0.90 5.47
N ILE A 119 -17.96 1.08 4.23
CA ILE A 119 -18.83 0.89 3.07
C ILE A 119 -18.34 -0.33 2.32
N ASP A 120 -19.28 -1.13 1.84
CA ASP A 120 -18.99 -2.27 0.98
C ASP A 120 -18.22 -1.81 -0.28
N PHE A 121 -17.11 -2.49 -0.53
CA PHE A 121 -16.28 -2.24 -1.71
C PHE A 121 -16.52 -3.30 -2.79
N GLY A 122 -16.75 -4.54 -2.39
CA GLY A 122 -16.88 -5.73 -3.21
C GLY A 122 -16.34 -6.96 -2.48
N ASP A 123 -16.05 -8.02 -3.22
CA ASP A 123 -15.58 -9.30 -2.69
C ASP A 123 -14.20 -9.67 -3.21
N CYS A 124 -13.41 -10.34 -2.36
CA CYS A 124 -12.22 -11.08 -2.72
C CYS A 124 -12.44 -12.60 -2.58
N TYR A 125 -11.44 -13.42 -2.85
CA TYR A 125 -11.53 -14.83 -2.48
C TYR A 125 -11.47 -14.99 -0.95
N ASP A 126 -12.02 -16.10 -0.44
CA ASP A 126 -11.98 -16.41 0.98
C ASP A 126 -10.55 -16.54 1.48
N HIS A 127 -10.14 -15.72 2.43
CA HIS A 127 -8.84 -15.84 3.09
C HIS A 127 -8.78 -15.13 4.44
N TYR A 128 -7.87 -15.58 5.28
CA TYR A 128 -7.41 -14.90 6.49
C TYR A 128 -5.90 -15.12 6.66
N ASP A 129 -5.23 -14.35 7.50
CA ASP A 129 -3.78 -14.40 7.68
C ASP A 129 -2.97 -14.20 6.37
N GLY A 130 -3.55 -13.48 5.42
CA GLY A 130 -2.88 -13.10 4.19
C GLY A 130 -1.92 -11.92 4.39
N TRP A 131 -1.35 -11.48 3.29
CA TRP A 131 -0.56 -10.26 3.23
C TRP A 131 -1.23 -9.23 2.33
N SER A 132 -0.82 -7.99 2.48
CA SER A 132 -1.22 -6.94 1.55
C SER A 132 -0.09 -5.95 1.30
N THR A 133 -0.19 -5.31 0.15
CA THR A 133 0.70 -4.23 -0.28
C THR A 133 -0.09 -3.27 -1.16
N ASN A 134 0.41 -2.08 -1.36
CA ASN A 134 -0.23 -1.10 -2.23
C ASN A 134 0.77 -0.20 -2.94
N ASN A 135 0.29 0.43 -3.98
CA ASN A 135 0.78 1.71 -4.47
C ASN A 135 -0.39 2.72 -4.43
N SER A 136 -0.23 3.92 -4.97
CA SER A 136 -1.30 4.93 -4.98
C SER A 136 -2.56 4.55 -5.77
N THR A 137 -2.55 3.43 -6.49
CA THR A 137 -3.64 3.02 -7.40
C THR A 137 -4.22 1.66 -7.04
N ARG A 138 -3.38 0.70 -6.69
CA ARG A 138 -3.76 -0.70 -6.45
C ARG A 138 -3.55 -1.10 -5.00
N TYR A 139 -4.51 -1.78 -4.46
CA TYR A 139 -4.38 -2.65 -3.31
C TYR A 139 -4.21 -4.06 -3.82
N VAL A 140 -3.11 -4.70 -3.46
CA VAL A 140 -2.81 -6.09 -3.81
C VAL A 140 -2.80 -6.88 -2.51
N LEU A 141 -3.47 -8.02 -2.53
CA LEU A 141 -3.64 -8.91 -1.38
C LEU A 141 -3.40 -10.35 -1.84
N GLY A 142 -3.04 -11.20 -0.92
CA GLY A 142 -2.79 -12.58 -1.34
C GLY A 142 -2.40 -13.52 -0.23
N ALA A 143 -2.27 -14.77 -0.61
CA ALA A 143 -1.96 -15.91 0.26
C ALA A 143 -2.94 -16.02 1.45
N GLY A 144 -2.49 -16.51 2.59
CA GLY A 144 -3.33 -16.76 3.75
C GLY A 144 -3.87 -18.19 3.76
N ALA A 145 -4.92 -18.42 4.50
CA ALA A 145 -5.57 -19.72 4.60
C ALA A 145 -7.10 -19.58 4.51
N VAL A 146 -7.79 -20.68 4.29
CA VAL A 146 -9.27 -20.75 4.22
C VAL A 146 -9.79 -21.66 5.33
N ALA A 147 -10.82 -21.21 6.05
CA ALA A 147 -11.50 -22.05 7.06
C ALA A 147 -12.23 -23.24 6.39
N PRO A 148 -12.27 -24.43 7.01
CA PRO A 148 -11.68 -24.79 8.30
C PRO A 148 -10.23 -25.31 8.21
N ASN A 149 -9.58 -25.20 7.06
CA ASN A 149 -8.26 -25.79 6.81
C ASN A 149 -7.14 -24.82 7.22
N TYR A 150 -7.05 -24.52 8.50
CA TYR A 150 -6.11 -23.55 9.09
C TYR A 150 -4.63 -23.85 8.82
N GLY A 151 -4.30 -25.01 8.26
CA GLY A 151 -2.94 -25.45 7.97
C GLY A 151 -2.60 -25.49 6.47
N VAL A 152 -3.46 -25.04 5.58
CA VAL A 152 -3.20 -25.06 4.15
C VAL A 152 -3.04 -23.62 3.67
N GLY A 153 -1.80 -23.24 3.35
CA GLY A 153 -1.51 -21.94 2.75
C GLY A 153 -2.03 -21.84 1.32
N LEU A 154 -2.36 -20.63 0.92
CA LEU A 154 -2.73 -20.27 -0.44
C LEU A 154 -1.56 -19.64 -1.20
N ASN A 155 -1.61 -19.66 -2.51
CA ASN A 155 -0.66 -18.94 -3.37
C ASN A 155 -1.33 -17.84 -4.20
N THR A 156 -2.64 -17.72 -4.19
CA THR A 156 -3.38 -16.74 -4.99
C THR A 156 -3.01 -15.31 -4.61
N ILE A 157 -2.82 -14.47 -5.60
CA ILE A 157 -2.66 -13.01 -5.46
C ILE A 157 -3.79 -12.34 -6.23
N GLU A 158 -4.49 -11.42 -5.58
CA GLU A 158 -5.54 -10.62 -6.17
C GLU A 158 -5.28 -9.13 -5.99
N TYR A 159 -6.00 -8.32 -6.72
CA TYR A 159 -5.94 -6.88 -6.57
C TYR A 159 -7.28 -6.20 -6.80
N VAL A 160 -7.41 -5.01 -6.22
CA VAL A 160 -8.45 -4.05 -6.55
C VAL A 160 -7.84 -2.70 -6.91
N THR A 161 -8.57 -1.91 -7.69
CA THR A 161 -8.23 -0.50 -7.92
C THR A 161 -8.85 0.34 -6.80
N ILE A 162 -8.02 0.98 -5.98
CA ILE A 162 -8.44 1.63 -4.72
C ILE A 162 -9.60 2.61 -4.89
N GLN A 163 -9.64 3.35 -5.99
CA GLN A 163 -10.66 4.37 -6.23
C GLN A 163 -11.92 3.86 -6.94
N SER A 164 -11.96 2.59 -7.33
CA SER A 164 -13.09 1.99 -8.05
C SER A 164 -13.60 0.76 -7.31
N THR A 165 -14.79 0.84 -6.74
CA THR A 165 -15.45 -0.27 -6.05
C THR A 165 -15.73 -1.42 -7.02
N GLY A 166 -15.67 -2.64 -6.52
CA GLY A 166 -15.89 -3.88 -7.27
C GLY A 166 -15.08 -5.02 -6.69
N ASN A 167 -15.36 -6.22 -7.16
CA ASN A 167 -14.66 -7.42 -6.74
C ASN A 167 -13.18 -7.38 -7.16
N SER A 168 -12.37 -8.11 -6.41
CA SER A 168 -10.97 -8.31 -6.78
C SER A 168 -10.83 -9.05 -8.11
N ALA A 169 -9.72 -8.83 -8.75
CA ALA A 169 -9.32 -9.53 -9.97
C ALA A 169 -8.00 -10.28 -9.74
N ASP A 170 -7.81 -11.35 -10.49
CA ASP A 170 -6.57 -12.12 -10.46
C ASP A 170 -5.36 -11.25 -10.81
N PHE A 171 -4.33 -11.34 -9.96
CA PHE A 171 -3.04 -10.69 -10.19
C PHE A 171 -1.98 -11.69 -10.65
N GLY A 172 -2.02 -12.90 -10.13
CA GLY A 172 -1.07 -13.99 -10.33
C GLY A 172 -0.92 -14.84 -9.07
N ASP A 173 0.19 -15.55 -8.95
CA ASP A 173 0.47 -16.47 -7.84
C ASP A 173 1.73 -16.12 -7.05
N CYS A 174 1.71 -16.43 -5.77
CA CYS A 174 2.92 -16.47 -4.95
C CYS A 174 3.87 -17.56 -5.41
N TYR A 175 5.16 -17.29 -5.34
CA TYR A 175 6.22 -18.26 -5.64
C TYR A 175 6.11 -19.52 -4.77
N ILE A 176 5.66 -19.38 -3.53
CA ILE A 176 5.31 -20.48 -2.62
C ILE A 176 3.98 -20.18 -1.95
N THR A 177 3.28 -21.24 -1.52
CA THR A 177 2.11 -21.12 -0.64
C THR A 177 2.49 -20.51 0.70
N MET A 178 1.65 -19.65 1.24
CA MET A 178 1.94 -18.94 2.48
C MET A 178 0.70 -18.77 3.34
N SER A 179 0.90 -18.75 4.67
CA SER A 179 -0.08 -18.36 5.67
C SER A 179 0.64 -17.65 6.83
N GLY A 180 -0.08 -16.84 7.61
CA GLY A 180 0.53 -16.02 8.64
C GLY A 180 1.52 -15.00 8.05
N CYS A 181 1.08 -14.27 7.05
CA CYS A 181 1.93 -13.46 6.21
C CYS A 181 2.04 -12.01 6.69
N THR A 182 3.12 -11.37 6.30
CA THR A 182 3.30 -9.92 6.42
C THR A 182 3.67 -9.32 5.07
N GLY A 183 3.28 -8.07 4.86
CA GLY A 183 3.56 -7.34 3.63
C GLY A 183 4.23 -6.00 3.89
N ALA A 184 4.98 -5.54 2.92
CA ALA A 184 5.56 -4.20 2.87
C ALA A 184 5.51 -3.68 1.43
N SER A 185 5.53 -2.37 1.26
CA SER A 185 5.42 -1.76 -0.06
C SER A 185 6.40 -0.63 -0.30
N SER A 186 6.71 -0.46 -1.57
CA SER A 186 7.25 0.76 -2.15
C SER A 186 6.30 1.21 -3.28
N PRO A 187 6.48 2.39 -3.88
CA PRO A 187 5.62 2.82 -4.98
C PRO A 187 5.58 1.87 -6.18
N THR A 188 6.59 1.00 -6.35
CA THR A 188 6.73 0.12 -7.51
C THR A 188 6.70 -1.36 -7.18
N ARG A 189 7.01 -1.75 -5.94
CA ARG A 189 7.13 -3.16 -5.52
C ARG A 189 6.35 -3.42 -4.25
N GLY A 190 5.70 -4.57 -4.22
CA GLY A 190 5.18 -5.17 -3.02
C GLY A 190 6.08 -6.31 -2.57
N PHE A 191 6.33 -6.43 -1.29
CA PHE A 191 7.12 -7.48 -0.67
C PHE A 191 6.24 -8.28 0.28
N MET A 192 6.50 -9.56 0.36
CA MET A 192 5.78 -10.45 1.24
C MET A 192 6.73 -11.51 1.83
N SER A 193 6.45 -11.89 3.07
CA SER A 193 7.11 -12.98 3.75
C SER A 193 6.11 -13.72 4.63
N SER A 194 6.30 -14.99 4.82
CA SER A 194 5.47 -15.81 5.70
C SER A 194 6.21 -16.14 6.99
N THR A 195 5.45 -16.18 8.07
CA THR A 195 5.92 -16.71 9.34
C THR A 195 5.57 -18.20 9.53
N TYR A 196 4.63 -18.68 8.74
CA TYR A 196 4.11 -20.05 8.84
C TYR A 196 3.97 -20.68 7.45
N ASP A 197 4.58 -21.85 7.28
CA ASP A 197 4.30 -22.76 6.18
C ASP A 197 3.60 -23.98 6.74
N PRO A 198 2.40 -24.31 6.24
CA PRO A 198 1.70 -25.53 6.63
C PRO A 198 2.38 -26.81 6.17
N SER A 199 3.38 -26.74 5.31
CA SER A 199 4.12 -27.94 4.89
C SER A 199 5.06 -28.41 5.98
N PRO A 200 5.02 -29.71 6.37
CA PRO A 200 5.85 -30.20 7.45
C PRO A 200 7.35 -30.00 7.17
N GLY A 201 8.00 -29.20 8.01
CA GLY A 201 9.45 -29.02 8.01
C GLY A 201 10.00 -27.81 7.29
N ALA A 202 9.18 -26.92 6.77
CA ALA A 202 9.66 -25.70 6.12
C ALA A 202 9.49 -24.48 7.04
N ASN A 203 10.54 -24.11 7.73
CA ASN A 203 10.65 -22.79 8.33
C ASN A 203 10.92 -21.77 7.22
N GLN A 204 9.93 -20.99 6.87
CA GLN A 204 10.03 -20.06 5.75
C GLN A 204 10.84 -18.83 6.14
N LYS A 205 11.93 -18.64 5.43
CA LYS A 205 12.70 -17.38 5.46
C LYS A 205 12.49 -16.54 4.21
N ILE A 206 11.75 -17.06 3.25
CA ILE A 206 11.67 -16.52 1.91
C ILE A 206 10.94 -15.18 1.92
N ILE A 207 11.61 -14.18 1.36
CA ILE A 207 11.01 -12.92 0.96
C ILE A 207 10.70 -13.03 -0.53
N GLN A 208 9.47 -12.74 -0.89
CA GLN A 208 9.02 -12.66 -2.28
C GLN A 208 8.67 -11.22 -2.62
N TYR A 209 8.61 -10.90 -3.90
CA TYR A 209 8.15 -9.59 -4.35
C TYR A 209 7.34 -9.66 -5.63
N ILE A 210 6.52 -8.65 -5.83
CA ILE A 210 5.80 -8.36 -7.07
C ILE A 210 6.14 -6.96 -7.56
N THR A 211 5.92 -6.73 -8.86
CA THR A 211 5.87 -5.37 -9.42
C THR A 211 4.41 -4.93 -9.43
N THR A 212 4.02 -3.96 -8.59
CA THR A 212 2.61 -3.60 -8.36
C THR A 212 1.88 -3.07 -9.60
N ALA A 213 2.60 -2.53 -10.58
CA ALA A 213 2.01 -1.97 -11.80
C ALA A 213 1.67 -3.03 -12.86
N THR A 214 2.29 -4.20 -12.83
CA THR A 214 2.12 -5.27 -13.84
C THR A 214 1.61 -6.55 -13.20
N LEU A 215 0.64 -7.20 -13.84
CA LEU A 215 0.15 -8.50 -13.41
C LEU A 215 1.24 -9.56 -13.59
N GLY A 216 1.21 -10.58 -12.76
CA GLY A 216 2.10 -11.74 -12.84
C GLY A 216 2.47 -12.29 -11.47
N ASN A 217 3.10 -13.44 -11.49
CA ASN A 217 3.51 -14.17 -10.30
C ASN A 217 4.60 -13.43 -9.53
N SER A 218 4.65 -13.66 -8.23
CA SER A 218 5.77 -13.16 -7.41
C SER A 218 7.08 -13.87 -7.76
N SER A 219 8.16 -13.24 -7.42
CA SER A 219 9.52 -13.74 -7.60
C SER A 219 10.26 -13.77 -6.27
N TYR A 220 11.21 -14.68 -6.16
CA TYR A 220 12.11 -14.74 -5.01
C TYR A 220 12.94 -13.45 -4.92
N PHE A 221 13.01 -12.86 -3.73
CA PHE A 221 13.79 -11.66 -3.44
C PHE A 221 15.04 -11.97 -2.63
N GLY A 222 14.92 -12.83 -1.62
CA GLY A 222 15.98 -13.17 -0.67
C GLY A 222 15.41 -13.84 0.56
N ASP A 223 16.22 -13.96 1.60
CA ASP A 223 15.83 -14.61 2.84
C ASP A 223 15.88 -13.67 4.04
N LEU A 224 15.01 -13.89 5.00
CA LEU A 224 15.10 -13.31 6.33
C LEU A 224 16.35 -13.89 7.07
N THR A 225 16.92 -13.09 7.95
CA THR A 225 18.09 -13.51 8.75
C THR A 225 17.78 -14.68 9.68
N ASN A 226 16.56 -14.76 10.19
CA ASN A 226 16.07 -15.84 11.04
C ASN A 226 14.67 -16.26 10.60
N THR A 227 14.29 -17.51 10.92
CA THR A 227 12.89 -17.93 10.89
C THR A 227 12.15 -17.19 12.00
N THR A 228 11.09 -16.49 11.63
CA THR A 228 10.12 -15.98 12.60
C THR A 228 9.17 -17.12 12.96
N MET A 229 9.07 -17.47 14.23
CA MET A 229 8.05 -18.39 14.75
C MET A 229 6.77 -17.62 15.07
#